data_d6f194bc3fcfde54849c72ebb9ecab39
#
_entry.id   d6f194bc3fcfde54849c72ebb9ecab39
#
_cell.length_a   1.000
_cell.length_b   1.000
_cell.length_c   1.000
_cell.angle_alpha   90.00
_cell.angle_beta   90.00
_cell.angle_gamma   90.00
#
_symmetry.space_group_name_H-M   'P 1'
#
loop_
_entity.id
_entity.type
_entity.pdbx_description
1 polymer ?
#
loop_
_entity_poly.entity_id
_entity_poly.type
_entity_poly.pdbx_seq_one_letter_code
_entity_poly.pdbx_strand_id
1 'polypeptide(L)'
;MADKVLIHSQGRSVGALKEAIDHYRPSMVFLISNPDTNAGKMKSWIDQGDSRAGNWSKDVEHCEIININPFDEETVLQVIMAVQESITKAHLLSKHGNLEFYAGVTGGTSLMVIGMALAAIQSGLKTYSILDASQSDRRSEDNLFEITFINELMSLISWFSNDSRRLDNIKYLQCLENRETKGLESTASQMDRTKIDAPLSLEDEQITVDTTDRTITRQLQLLESKGCVSHRGEKPQVWKLEPLGKFILSMYGENRADSDST
;
A
#
# COMPACT_ATOMS: atom_id res chain seq x y z
N MET A 1 -23.00 3.83 10.55
CA MET A 1 -22.02 2.78 10.14
C MET A 1 -21.46 3.26 8.83
N ALA A 2 -20.17 3.06 8.54
CA ALA A 2 -19.61 3.47 7.25
C ALA A 2 -20.13 2.52 6.15
N ASP A 3 -20.44 3.07 4.97
CA ASP A 3 -20.80 2.27 3.79
C ASP A 3 -19.52 1.65 3.24
N LYS A 4 -19.52 0.33 3.06
CA LYS A 4 -18.36 -0.39 2.54
C LYS A 4 -18.44 -0.51 1.03
N VAL A 5 -17.32 -0.22 0.36
CA VAL A 5 -17.18 -0.26 -1.08
C VAL A 5 -16.11 -1.29 -1.44
N LEU A 6 -16.49 -2.30 -2.23
CA LEU A 6 -15.53 -3.24 -2.81
C LEU A 6 -15.15 -2.80 -4.24
N ILE A 7 -13.85 -2.71 -4.50
CA ILE A 7 -13.29 -2.57 -5.84
C ILE A 7 -12.49 -3.83 -6.10
N HIS A 8 -12.91 -4.65 -7.06
CA HIS A 8 -12.36 -6.00 -7.24
C HIS A 8 -11.94 -6.24 -8.69
N SER A 9 -10.69 -6.68 -8.89
CA SER A 9 -10.25 -7.15 -10.21
C SER A 9 -10.84 -8.53 -10.47
N GLN A 10 -11.76 -8.62 -11.43
CA GLN A 10 -12.50 -9.84 -11.71
C GLN A 10 -11.89 -10.62 -12.86
N GLY A 11 -11.39 -11.80 -12.57
CA GLY A 11 -10.97 -12.79 -13.56
C GLY A 11 -12.08 -13.80 -13.91
N ARG A 12 -11.65 -15.02 -14.27
CA ARG A 12 -12.58 -16.10 -14.63
C ARG A 12 -13.27 -16.74 -13.41
N SER A 13 -12.63 -16.74 -12.23
CA SER A 13 -13.20 -17.30 -11.00
C SER A 13 -14.16 -16.33 -10.35
N VAL A 14 -15.31 -16.82 -9.90
CA VAL A 14 -16.31 -16.04 -9.18
C VAL A 14 -16.20 -16.20 -7.66
N GLY A 15 -15.45 -17.22 -7.20
CA GLY A 15 -15.35 -17.57 -5.78
C GLY A 15 -14.76 -16.46 -4.92
N ALA A 16 -13.71 -15.82 -5.40
CA ALA A 16 -13.04 -14.76 -4.66
C ALA A 16 -13.97 -13.56 -4.36
N LEU A 17 -14.73 -13.10 -5.34
CA LEU A 17 -15.67 -12.00 -5.13
C LEU A 17 -16.79 -12.40 -4.17
N LYS A 18 -17.30 -13.64 -4.30
CA LYS A 18 -18.32 -14.16 -3.39
C LYS A 18 -17.88 -14.11 -1.94
N GLU A 19 -16.67 -14.61 -1.63
CA GLU A 19 -16.09 -14.59 -0.29
C GLU A 19 -15.90 -13.15 0.22
N ALA A 20 -15.47 -12.23 -0.65
CA ALA A 20 -15.34 -10.83 -0.28
C ALA A 20 -16.70 -10.19 0.06
N ILE A 21 -17.75 -10.46 -0.70
CA ILE A 21 -19.10 -9.98 -0.41
C ILE A 21 -19.59 -10.54 0.92
N ASP A 22 -19.37 -11.83 1.18
CA ASP A 22 -19.80 -12.48 2.43
C ASP A 22 -19.04 -11.94 3.65
N HIS A 23 -17.77 -11.61 3.50
CA HIS A 23 -16.94 -11.09 4.58
C HIS A 23 -17.20 -9.60 4.88
N TYR A 24 -17.14 -8.75 3.86
CA TYR A 24 -17.21 -7.30 4.03
C TYR A 24 -18.64 -6.76 4.09
N ARG A 25 -19.62 -7.45 3.50
CA ARG A 25 -21.01 -7.00 3.36
C ARG A 25 -21.09 -5.60 2.79
N PRO A 26 -20.60 -5.38 1.56
CA PRO A 26 -20.52 -4.06 0.96
C PRO A 26 -21.90 -3.56 0.53
N SER A 27 -22.07 -2.24 0.55
CA SER A 27 -23.21 -1.57 -0.10
C SER A 27 -22.97 -1.32 -1.58
N MET A 28 -21.71 -1.24 -2.01
CA MET A 28 -21.33 -0.99 -3.40
C MET A 28 -20.21 -1.95 -3.85
N VAL A 29 -20.31 -2.41 -5.10
CA VAL A 29 -19.30 -3.29 -5.72
C VAL A 29 -18.93 -2.75 -7.10
N PHE A 30 -17.66 -2.52 -7.34
CA PHE A 30 -17.10 -2.17 -8.63
C PHE A 30 -16.21 -3.31 -9.12
N LEU A 31 -16.53 -3.85 -10.29
CA LEU A 31 -15.80 -4.95 -10.91
C LEU A 31 -14.93 -4.41 -12.04
N ILE A 32 -13.63 -4.43 -11.87
CA ILE A 32 -12.68 -4.11 -12.92
C ILE A 32 -12.40 -5.39 -13.70
N SER A 33 -12.79 -5.45 -14.94
CA SER A 33 -12.84 -6.70 -15.69
C SER A 33 -12.67 -6.51 -17.19
N ASN A 34 -12.37 -7.62 -17.86
CA ASN A 34 -12.51 -7.76 -19.30
C ASN A 34 -13.95 -8.18 -19.65
N PRO A 35 -14.53 -7.72 -20.76
CA PRO A 35 -15.84 -8.15 -21.23
C PRO A 35 -16.01 -9.67 -21.37
N ASP A 36 -14.92 -10.40 -21.66
CA ASP A 36 -14.92 -11.85 -21.85
C ASP A 36 -14.90 -12.68 -20.56
N THR A 37 -15.04 -12.04 -19.40
CA THR A 37 -15.02 -12.70 -18.10
C THR A 37 -16.40 -13.01 -17.55
N ASN A 38 -16.47 -13.66 -16.39
CA ASN A 38 -17.73 -13.91 -15.68
C ASN A 38 -18.30 -12.68 -14.95
N ALA A 39 -17.74 -11.47 -15.16
CA ALA A 39 -18.20 -10.26 -14.48
C ALA A 39 -19.68 -9.96 -14.73
N GLY A 40 -20.16 -10.16 -15.98
CA GLY A 40 -21.55 -9.98 -16.32
C GLY A 40 -22.51 -10.92 -15.56
N LYS A 41 -22.09 -12.18 -15.35
CA LYS A 41 -22.85 -13.12 -14.52
C LYS A 41 -22.88 -12.69 -13.06
N MET A 42 -21.72 -12.28 -12.53
CA MET A 42 -21.62 -11.81 -11.13
C MET A 42 -22.50 -10.58 -10.91
N LYS A 43 -22.42 -9.60 -11.80
CA LYS A 43 -23.30 -8.43 -11.74
C LYS A 43 -24.78 -8.83 -11.74
N SER A 44 -25.18 -9.70 -12.67
CA SER A 44 -26.58 -10.17 -12.74
C SER A 44 -27.04 -10.87 -11.45
N TRP A 45 -26.17 -11.69 -10.83
CA TRP A 45 -26.50 -12.33 -9.56
C TRP A 45 -26.59 -11.33 -8.41
N ILE A 46 -25.68 -10.34 -8.37
CA ILE A 46 -25.72 -9.27 -7.36
C ILE A 46 -27.01 -8.45 -7.52
N ASP A 47 -27.32 -8.00 -8.74
CA ASP A 47 -28.51 -7.20 -9.00
C ASP A 47 -29.82 -7.93 -8.65
N GLN A 48 -29.80 -9.29 -8.68
CA GLN A 48 -30.93 -10.15 -8.30
C GLN A 48 -30.93 -10.53 -6.82
N GLY A 49 -29.90 -10.18 -6.06
CA GLY A 49 -29.70 -10.63 -4.67
C GLY A 49 -29.51 -12.14 -4.55
N ASP A 50 -28.95 -12.77 -5.61
CA ASP A 50 -28.79 -14.24 -5.69
C ASP A 50 -27.60 -14.69 -4.82
N SER A 51 -27.84 -15.69 -3.97
CA SER A 51 -26.80 -16.25 -3.07
C SER A 51 -25.59 -16.86 -3.79
N ARG A 52 -25.68 -17.08 -5.11
CA ARG A 52 -24.53 -17.48 -5.92
C ARG A 52 -23.44 -16.40 -5.97
N ALA A 53 -23.80 -15.13 -5.79
CA ALA A 53 -22.85 -14.04 -5.67
C ALA A 53 -22.39 -13.78 -4.22
N GLY A 54 -22.96 -14.49 -3.24
CA GLY A 54 -22.72 -14.34 -1.81
C GLY A 54 -24.02 -14.25 -1.03
N ASN A 55 -24.02 -14.66 0.22
CA ASN A 55 -25.21 -14.64 1.09
C ASN A 55 -25.71 -13.22 1.35
N TRP A 56 -24.80 -12.23 1.26
CA TRP A 56 -25.06 -10.81 1.48
C TRP A 56 -25.19 -10.00 0.19
N SER A 57 -25.28 -10.67 -0.98
CA SER A 57 -25.46 -9.99 -2.27
C SER A 57 -26.73 -9.13 -2.34
N LYS A 58 -27.76 -9.50 -1.59
CA LYS A 58 -29.01 -8.74 -1.46
C LYS A 58 -28.86 -7.37 -0.81
N ASP A 59 -27.77 -7.16 -0.05
CA ASP A 59 -27.48 -5.91 0.64
C ASP A 59 -26.64 -4.95 -0.21
N VAL A 60 -26.19 -5.39 -1.39
CA VAL A 60 -25.47 -4.57 -2.35
C VAL A 60 -26.46 -3.67 -3.10
N GLU A 61 -26.40 -2.38 -2.83
CA GLU A 61 -27.29 -1.38 -3.45
C GLU A 61 -26.84 -1.00 -4.88
N HIS A 62 -25.53 -1.12 -5.15
CA HIS A 62 -24.97 -0.77 -6.46
C HIS A 62 -23.88 -1.74 -6.89
N CYS A 63 -23.98 -2.21 -8.14
CA CYS A 63 -22.92 -3.01 -8.76
C CYS A 63 -22.64 -2.52 -10.18
N GLU A 64 -21.38 -2.18 -10.46
CA GLU A 64 -20.95 -1.69 -11.77
C GLU A 64 -19.73 -2.47 -12.28
N ILE A 65 -19.68 -2.67 -13.62
CA ILE A 65 -18.52 -3.24 -14.30
C ILE A 65 -17.78 -2.13 -15.05
N ILE A 66 -16.50 -1.97 -14.76
CA ILE A 66 -15.61 -1.09 -15.50
C ILE A 66 -14.73 -1.98 -16.39
N ASN A 67 -14.95 -1.85 -17.70
CA ASN A 67 -14.25 -2.68 -18.67
C ASN A 67 -12.85 -2.14 -18.95
N ILE A 68 -11.87 -3.05 -18.95
CA ILE A 68 -10.50 -2.79 -19.34
C ILE A 68 -10.02 -3.85 -20.32
N ASN A 69 -8.94 -3.57 -21.06
CA ASN A 69 -8.24 -4.59 -21.85
C ASN A 69 -7.08 -5.18 -21.02
N PRO A 70 -7.15 -6.45 -20.58
CA PRO A 70 -6.15 -7.05 -19.69
C PRO A 70 -4.86 -7.49 -20.39
N PHE A 71 -4.78 -7.35 -21.71
CA PHE A 71 -3.64 -7.78 -22.54
C PHE A 71 -2.97 -6.61 -23.28
N ASP A 72 -3.33 -5.38 -22.89
CA ASP A 72 -2.74 -4.16 -23.40
C ASP A 72 -1.48 -3.80 -22.59
N GLU A 73 -0.54 -3.11 -23.23
CA GLU A 73 0.64 -2.54 -22.55
C GLU A 73 0.23 -1.48 -21.52
N GLU A 74 -0.92 -0.83 -21.72
CA GLU A 74 -1.48 0.17 -20.80
C GLU A 74 -2.39 -0.42 -19.72
N THR A 75 -2.53 -1.74 -19.61
CA THR A 75 -3.44 -2.40 -18.64
C THR A 75 -3.30 -1.87 -17.23
N VAL A 76 -2.05 -1.69 -16.76
CA VAL A 76 -1.78 -1.19 -15.41
C VAL A 76 -2.37 0.20 -15.22
N LEU A 77 -2.17 1.10 -16.18
CA LEU A 77 -2.73 2.46 -16.14
C LEU A 77 -4.25 2.45 -16.22
N GLN A 78 -4.83 1.62 -17.11
CA GLN A 78 -6.29 1.48 -17.22
C GLN A 78 -6.91 1.03 -15.91
N VAL A 79 -6.29 0.08 -15.19
CA VAL A 79 -6.75 -0.36 -13.86
C VAL A 79 -6.67 0.76 -12.83
N ILE A 80 -5.56 1.52 -12.79
CA ILE A 80 -5.42 2.65 -11.87
C ILE A 80 -6.53 3.68 -12.12
N MET A 81 -6.79 4.03 -13.37
CA MET A 81 -7.86 4.96 -13.74
C MET A 81 -9.25 4.41 -13.37
N ALA A 82 -9.49 3.12 -13.60
CA ALA A 82 -10.75 2.45 -13.23
C ALA A 82 -11.00 2.45 -11.71
N VAL A 83 -9.96 2.28 -10.90
CA VAL A 83 -10.07 2.40 -9.43
C VAL A 83 -10.43 3.82 -9.03
N GLN A 84 -9.78 4.84 -9.60
CA GLN A 84 -10.07 6.24 -9.31
C GLN A 84 -11.50 6.63 -9.73
N GLU A 85 -11.95 6.13 -10.89
CA GLU A 85 -13.32 6.29 -11.35
C GLU A 85 -14.31 5.65 -10.36
N SER A 86 -14.03 4.43 -9.89
CA SER A 86 -14.84 3.72 -8.89
C SER A 86 -14.97 4.53 -7.60
N ILE A 87 -13.87 5.07 -7.09
CA ILE A 87 -13.85 5.90 -5.88
C ILE A 87 -14.73 7.15 -6.08
N THR A 88 -14.55 7.83 -7.21
CA THR A 88 -15.32 9.03 -7.53
C THR A 88 -16.81 8.74 -7.63
N LYS A 89 -17.18 7.66 -8.31
CA LYS A 89 -18.60 7.23 -8.43
C LYS A 89 -19.19 6.86 -7.07
N ALA A 90 -18.44 6.13 -6.25
CA ALA A 90 -18.89 5.76 -4.91
C ALA A 90 -19.22 6.99 -4.06
N HIS A 91 -18.37 8.02 -4.11
CA HIS A 91 -18.64 9.27 -3.40
C HIS A 91 -19.89 10.00 -3.92
N LEU A 92 -20.15 9.95 -5.22
CA LEU A 92 -21.36 10.53 -5.81
C LEU A 92 -22.63 9.77 -5.45
N LEU A 93 -22.54 8.45 -5.30
CA LEU A 93 -23.67 7.58 -4.98
C LEU A 93 -23.96 7.50 -3.47
N SER A 94 -22.98 7.75 -2.64
CA SER A 94 -23.14 7.64 -1.18
C SER A 94 -24.08 8.69 -0.62
N LYS A 95 -25.05 8.23 0.14
CA LYS A 95 -26.03 9.10 0.87
C LYS A 95 -25.45 9.66 2.17
N HIS A 96 -24.44 9.01 2.74
CA HIS A 96 -23.96 9.27 4.10
C HIS A 96 -22.55 9.87 4.17
N GLY A 97 -21.85 9.94 3.06
CA GLY A 97 -20.53 10.57 2.94
C GLY A 97 -19.36 9.87 3.66
N ASN A 98 -19.62 8.84 4.47
CA ASN A 98 -18.59 8.06 5.15
C ASN A 98 -18.42 6.71 4.46
N LEU A 99 -17.39 6.60 3.63
CA LEU A 99 -17.09 5.41 2.83
C LEU A 99 -15.82 4.72 3.31
N GLU A 100 -15.85 3.40 3.34
CA GLU A 100 -14.69 2.57 3.63
C GLU A 100 -14.40 1.68 2.40
N PHE A 101 -13.24 1.87 1.78
CA PHE A 101 -12.87 1.23 0.53
C PHE A 101 -11.98 0.01 0.74
N TYR A 102 -12.28 -1.06 0.01
CA TYR A 102 -11.53 -2.31 -0.01
C TYR A 102 -11.17 -2.69 -1.44
N ALA A 103 -9.89 -2.89 -1.73
CA ALA A 103 -9.37 -3.27 -3.04
C ALA A 103 -8.97 -4.75 -3.06
N GLY A 104 -9.63 -5.54 -3.90
CA GLY A 104 -9.31 -6.96 -4.09
C GLY A 104 -8.21 -7.15 -5.11
N VAL A 105 -7.06 -7.66 -4.66
CA VAL A 105 -5.90 -7.94 -5.52
C VAL A 105 -5.84 -9.41 -5.97
N THR A 106 -6.96 -10.11 -5.89
CA THR A 106 -7.09 -11.50 -6.33
C THR A 106 -8.00 -11.58 -7.54
N GLY A 107 -7.46 -11.93 -8.66
CA GLY A 107 -8.25 -12.12 -9.88
C GLY A 107 -7.73 -11.29 -11.05
N GLY A 108 -8.11 -11.70 -12.25
CA GLY A 108 -7.60 -11.10 -13.47
C GLY A 108 -6.20 -11.59 -13.86
N THR A 109 -5.54 -10.82 -14.74
CA THR A 109 -4.16 -11.07 -15.15
C THR A 109 -3.17 -10.48 -14.14
N SER A 110 -1.90 -10.87 -14.23
CA SER A 110 -0.86 -10.29 -13.39
C SER A 110 -0.77 -8.76 -13.52
N LEU A 111 -0.98 -8.21 -14.72
CA LEU A 111 -1.01 -6.76 -14.94
C LEU A 111 -2.19 -6.10 -14.22
N MET A 112 -3.36 -6.73 -14.20
CA MET A 112 -4.51 -6.23 -13.45
C MET A 112 -4.22 -6.24 -11.94
N VAL A 113 -3.62 -7.31 -11.42
CA VAL A 113 -3.24 -7.40 -9.99
C VAL A 113 -2.22 -6.32 -9.62
N ILE A 114 -1.21 -6.10 -10.46
CA ILE A 114 -0.22 -5.01 -10.27
C ILE A 114 -0.93 -3.65 -10.27
N GLY A 115 -1.80 -3.40 -11.25
CA GLY A 115 -2.55 -2.16 -11.35
C GLY A 115 -3.44 -1.90 -10.12
N MET A 116 -4.14 -2.94 -9.63
CA MET A 116 -4.94 -2.87 -8.40
C MET A 116 -4.10 -2.55 -7.17
N ALA A 117 -2.96 -3.23 -7.01
CA ALA A 117 -2.04 -2.97 -5.90
C ALA A 117 -1.52 -1.53 -5.94
N LEU A 118 -1.06 -1.04 -7.09
CA LEU A 118 -0.58 0.33 -7.25
C LEU A 118 -1.69 1.36 -7.02
N ALA A 119 -2.91 1.12 -7.53
CA ALA A 119 -4.05 1.99 -7.30
C ALA A 119 -4.46 2.04 -5.83
N ALA A 120 -4.49 0.89 -5.15
CA ALA A 120 -4.77 0.81 -3.72
C ALA A 120 -3.73 1.60 -2.92
N ILE A 121 -2.48 1.46 -3.31
CA ILE A 121 -1.35 2.24 -2.80
C ILE A 121 -1.60 3.74 -2.97
N GLN A 122 -1.82 4.20 -4.16
CA GLN A 122 -2.01 5.61 -4.47
C GLN A 122 -3.21 6.23 -3.73
N SER A 123 -4.27 5.47 -3.55
CA SER A 123 -5.54 5.95 -3.00
C SER A 123 -5.75 5.60 -1.52
N GLY A 124 -4.78 4.95 -0.86
CA GLY A 124 -4.86 4.58 0.57
C GLY A 124 -5.98 3.58 0.87
N LEU A 125 -6.28 2.66 -0.07
CA LEU A 125 -7.35 1.68 0.11
C LEU A 125 -6.87 0.50 0.96
N LYS A 126 -7.76 -0.05 1.77
CA LYS A 126 -7.52 -1.35 2.40
C LYS A 126 -7.46 -2.44 1.34
N THR A 127 -6.46 -3.30 1.39
CA THR A 127 -6.27 -4.35 0.39
C THR A 127 -6.54 -5.73 0.97
N TYR A 128 -7.11 -6.61 0.16
CA TYR A 128 -7.30 -8.00 0.51
C TYR A 128 -6.94 -8.94 -0.64
N SER A 129 -6.54 -10.14 -0.28
CA SER A 129 -6.34 -11.26 -1.19
C SER A 129 -7.14 -12.46 -0.72
N ILE A 130 -7.61 -13.26 -1.65
CA ILE A 130 -8.32 -14.50 -1.37
C ILE A 130 -7.53 -15.64 -1.97
N LEU A 131 -7.15 -16.62 -1.15
CA LEU A 131 -6.53 -17.84 -1.63
C LEU A 131 -7.60 -18.76 -2.20
N ASP A 132 -7.35 -19.31 -3.40
CA ASP A 132 -8.18 -20.37 -3.94
C ASP A 132 -8.05 -21.61 -3.03
N ALA A 133 -9.19 -22.09 -2.53
CA ALA A 133 -9.25 -23.28 -1.67
C ALA A 133 -8.63 -24.54 -2.31
N SER A 134 -8.49 -24.57 -3.64
CA SER A 134 -7.82 -25.65 -4.37
C SER A 134 -6.30 -25.63 -4.21
N GLN A 135 -5.70 -24.50 -3.78
CA GLN A 135 -4.26 -24.32 -3.66
C GLN A 135 -3.77 -24.38 -2.20
N SER A 136 -4.66 -24.47 -1.22
CA SER A 136 -4.29 -24.53 0.18
C SER A 136 -4.54 -25.93 0.75
N ASP A 137 -3.48 -26.63 1.19
CA ASP A 137 -3.58 -27.78 2.10
C ASP A 137 -4.15 -27.34 3.48
N ARG A 138 -4.40 -26.08 3.69
CA ARG A 138 -4.99 -25.50 4.89
C ARG A 138 -6.45 -25.21 4.63
N ARG A 139 -7.30 -26.13 5.06
CA ARG A 139 -8.73 -25.85 5.31
C ARG A 139 -8.84 -24.92 6.52
N SER A 140 -8.45 -23.65 6.38
CA SER A 140 -8.82 -22.63 7.34
C SER A 140 -10.18 -22.08 6.92
N GLU A 141 -11.06 -21.82 7.89
CA GLU A 141 -12.39 -21.28 7.67
C GLU A 141 -12.36 -19.86 7.03
N ASP A 142 -11.19 -19.21 7.02
CA ASP A 142 -10.97 -17.89 6.42
C ASP A 142 -9.96 -17.99 5.28
N ASN A 143 -10.46 -18.01 4.05
CA ASN A 143 -9.63 -17.90 2.84
C ASN A 143 -9.29 -16.45 2.47
N LEU A 144 -9.81 -15.48 3.22
CA LEU A 144 -9.61 -14.06 2.97
C LEU A 144 -8.50 -13.53 3.88
N PHE A 145 -7.50 -12.91 3.25
CA PHE A 145 -6.36 -12.28 3.94
C PHE A 145 -6.39 -10.78 3.68
N GLU A 146 -6.49 -9.99 4.74
CA GLU A 146 -6.17 -8.57 4.65
C GLU A 146 -4.65 -8.42 4.50
N ILE A 147 -4.24 -7.69 3.46
CA ILE A 147 -2.83 -7.45 3.18
C ILE A 147 -2.42 -6.19 3.97
N THR A 148 -2.21 -6.36 5.26
CA THR A 148 -1.78 -5.27 6.16
C THR A 148 -0.48 -4.62 5.71
N PHE A 149 0.44 -5.38 5.14
CA PHE A 149 1.73 -4.86 4.66
C PHE A 149 1.56 -3.77 3.59
N ILE A 150 0.62 -3.91 2.65
CA ILE A 150 0.37 -2.86 1.65
C ILE A 150 -0.17 -1.61 2.33
N ASN A 151 -1.07 -1.75 3.29
CA ASN A 151 -1.62 -0.62 4.04
C ASN A 151 -0.57 0.07 4.91
N GLU A 152 0.32 -0.69 5.53
CA GLU A 152 1.46 -0.16 6.30
C GLU A 152 2.46 0.54 5.39
N LEU A 153 2.82 -0.07 4.28
CA LEU A 153 3.68 0.53 3.26
C LEU A 153 3.09 1.84 2.73
N MET A 154 1.77 1.90 2.56
CA MET A 154 1.07 3.08 2.11
C MET A 154 1.07 4.20 3.13
N SER A 155 0.73 3.87 4.36
CA SER A 155 0.82 4.83 5.47
C SER A 155 2.23 5.41 5.56
N LEU A 156 3.24 4.56 5.32
CA LEU A 156 4.64 4.95 5.33
C LEU A 156 5.01 5.84 4.13
N ILE A 157 4.63 5.47 2.90
CA ILE A 157 4.89 6.27 1.69
C ILE A 157 4.18 7.62 1.81
N SER A 158 2.92 7.64 2.24
CA SER A 158 2.16 8.87 2.48
C SER A 158 2.84 9.74 3.54
N TRP A 159 3.31 9.14 4.64
CA TRP A 159 4.03 9.85 5.67
C TRP A 159 5.34 10.45 5.12
N PHE A 160 6.16 9.66 4.40
CA PHE A 160 7.38 10.17 3.75
C PHE A 160 7.09 11.24 2.70
N SER A 161 5.98 11.15 1.97
CA SER A 161 5.63 12.12 0.93
C SER A 161 5.13 13.45 1.47
N ASN A 162 4.46 13.43 2.64
CA ASN A 162 3.82 14.60 3.24
C ASN A 162 4.65 15.24 4.38
N ASP A 163 5.70 14.55 4.87
CA ASP A 163 6.52 15.07 5.95
C ASP A 163 7.56 16.06 5.40
N SER A 164 7.53 17.30 5.89
CA SER A 164 8.55 18.30 5.61
C SER A 164 9.96 17.88 6.02
N ARG A 165 10.08 16.90 6.92
CA ARG A 165 11.33 16.29 7.39
C ARG A 165 11.71 15.03 6.61
N ARG A 166 11.04 14.74 5.50
CA ARG A 166 11.29 13.55 4.67
C ARG A 166 12.77 13.36 4.36
N LEU A 167 13.42 14.45 3.99
CA LEU A 167 14.83 14.44 3.60
C LEU A 167 15.73 14.11 4.80
N ASP A 168 15.39 14.61 5.99
CA ASP A 168 16.13 14.26 7.20
C ASP A 168 15.98 12.78 7.53
N ASN A 169 14.76 12.23 7.41
CA ASN A 169 14.52 10.80 7.64
C ASN A 169 15.36 9.91 6.72
N ILE A 170 15.47 10.28 5.44
CA ILE A 170 16.31 9.56 4.46
C ILE A 170 17.78 9.60 4.88
N LYS A 171 18.29 10.73 5.34
CA LYS A 171 19.69 10.86 5.81
C LYS A 171 19.99 9.90 6.98
N TYR A 172 19.08 9.77 7.95
CA TYR A 172 19.26 8.82 9.05
C TYR A 172 19.33 7.38 8.54
N LEU A 173 18.44 6.99 7.61
CA LEU A 173 18.47 5.67 7.00
C LEU A 173 19.76 5.43 6.21
N GLN A 174 20.20 6.39 5.41
CA GLN A 174 21.49 6.33 4.67
C GLN A 174 22.69 6.19 5.57
N CYS A 175 22.72 6.90 6.71
CA CYS A 175 23.78 6.76 7.69
C CYS A 175 23.84 5.35 8.28
N LEU A 176 22.68 4.75 8.58
CA LEU A 176 22.60 3.36 9.06
C LEU A 176 23.08 2.38 8.00
N GLU A 177 22.63 2.51 6.76
CA GLU A 177 23.03 1.64 5.64
C GLU A 177 24.53 1.68 5.39
N ASN A 178 25.12 2.88 5.37
CA ASN A 178 26.57 3.07 5.21
C ASN A 178 27.38 2.42 6.33
N ARG A 179 26.85 2.31 7.53
CA ARG A 179 27.51 1.63 8.65
C ARG A 179 27.32 0.13 8.58
N GLU A 180 26.11 -0.36 8.25
CA GLU A 180 25.84 -1.79 8.07
C GLU A 180 26.74 -2.39 6.95
N THR A 181 26.87 -1.70 5.82
CA THR A 181 27.75 -2.14 4.71
C THR A 181 29.21 -2.25 5.10
N LYS A 182 29.64 -1.48 6.09
CA LYS A 182 31.01 -1.55 6.66
C LYS A 182 31.14 -2.53 7.84
N GLY A 183 30.05 -3.26 8.18
CA GLY A 183 30.03 -4.16 9.33
C GLY A 183 30.13 -3.47 10.70
N LEU A 184 29.76 -2.19 10.77
CA LEU A 184 29.88 -1.38 11.99
C LEU A 184 28.55 -1.30 12.73
N GLU A 185 28.59 -1.40 14.06
CA GLU A 185 27.43 -1.12 14.89
C GLU A 185 27.07 0.37 14.86
N SER A 186 25.77 0.70 14.98
CA SER A 186 25.25 2.05 14.88
C SER A 186 24.55 2.46 16.17
N THR A 187 25.25 3.27 16.97
CA THR A 187 24.63 4.00 18.09
C THR A 187 24.39 5.45 17.70
N ALA A 188 23.51 6.16 18.41
CA ALA A 188 23.22 7.57 18.12
C ALA A 188 24.50 8.45 18.15
N SER A 189 25.41 8.17 19.07
CA SER A 189 26.70 8.89 19.20
C SER A 189 27.70 8.59 18.08
N GLN A 190 27.52 7.48 17.38
CA GLN A 190 28.41 7.05 16.28
C GLN A 190 27.88 7.43 14.89
N MET A 191 26.70 8.00 14.80
CA MET A 191 26.16 8.47 13.51
C MET A 191 26.93 9.70 13.03
N ASP A 192 27.22 9.73 11.75
CA ASP A 192 27.96 10.82 11.11
C ASP A 192 27.08 12.07 11.02
N ARG A 193 27.29 12.99 11.98
CA ARG A 193 26.53 14.23 12.09
C ARG A 193 26.73 15.13 10.88
N THR A 194 27.92 15.12 10.28
CA THR A 194 28.20 15.98 9.12
C THR A 194 27.35 15.61 7.92
N LYS A 195 26.94 14.33 7.80
CA LYS A 195 26.03 13.86 6.75
C LYS A 195 24.57 14.10 7.10
N ILE A 196 24.22 14.05 8.39
CA ILE A 196 22.87 14.32 8.87
C ILE A 196 22.57 15.81 8.76
N ASP A 197 23.51 16.66 9.10
CA ASP A 197 23.38 18.11 9.13
C ASP A 197 23.65 18.76 7.74
N ALA A 198 24.18 17.99 6.78
CA ALA A 198 24.46 18.52 5.44
C ALA A 198 23.16 18.99 4.74
N PRO A 199 23.13 20.21 4.19
CA PRO A 199 21.98 20.69 3.40
C PRO A 199 21.80 19.82 2.16
N LEU A 200 20.55 19.54 1.78
CA LEU A 200 20.21 18.71 0.62
C LEU A 200 20.18 19.49 -0.69
N SER A 201 20.12 20.81 -0.62
CA SER A 201 20.22 21.72 -1.77
C SER A 201 20.97 23.00 -1.36
N LEU A 202 21.54 23.68 -2.35
CA LEU A 202 22.21 24.98 -2.17
C LEU A 202 21.24 26.12 -1.76
N GLU A 203 19.94 25.88 -1.78
CA GLU A 203 18.90 26.85 -1.43
C GLU A 203 18.52 26.79 0.08
N ASP A 204 18.91 25.73 0.81
CA ASP A 204 18.55 25.52 2.23
C ASP A 204 19.66 25.96 3.22
N GLU A 205 20.46 26.96 2.88
CA GLU A 205 21.65 27.40 3.63
C GLU A 205 21.42 27.92 5.07
N GLN A 206 20.22 27.84 5.65
CA GLN A 206 19.97 28.55 6.92
C GLN A 206 19.47 27.75 8.11
N ILE A 207 19.50 26.42 8.12
CA ILE A 207 19.12 25.68 9.33
C ILE A 207 20.21 24.66 9.71
N THR A 208 21.27 25.13 10.31
CA THR A 208 22.16 24.29 11.13
C THR A 208 21.45 23.99 12.46
N VAL A 209 20.65 22.95 12.49
CA VAL A 209 20.15 22.39 13.76
C VAL A 209 21.31 21.60 14.37
N ASP A 210 21.81 22.06 15.51
CA ASP A 210 22.83 21.34 16.28
C ASP A 210 22.28 19.98 16.73
N THR A 211 22.55 18.94 15.93
CA THR A 211 21.92 17.62 16.07
C THR A 211 22.57 16.88 17.24
N THR A 212 21.91 16.83 18.37
CA THR A 212 22.36 16.10 19.56
C THR A 212 22.04 14.61 19.47
N ASP A 213 22.76 13.77 20.24
CA ASP A 213 22.45 12.32 20.35
C ASP A 213 21.01 12.06 20.76
N ARG A 214 20.42 12.96 21.55
CA ARG A 214 19.01 12.88 21.96
C ARG A 214 18.07 13.10 20.77
N THR A 215 18.40 14.04 19.89
CA THR A 215 17.63 14.32 18.67
C THR A 215 17.70 13.11 17.74
N ILE A 216 18.91 12.57 17.52
CA ILE A 216 19.12 11.36 16.70
C ILE A 216 18.31 10.19 17.26
N THR A 217 18.41 9.91 18.57
CA THR A 217 17.66 8.83 19.21
C THR A 217 16.16 8.99 19.03
N ARG A 218 15.62 10.19 19.22
CA ARG A 218 14.19 10.47 19.03
C ARG A 218 13.74 10.23 17.59
N GLN A 219 14.56 10.62 16.62
CA GLN A 219 14.24 10.42 15.20
C GLN A 219 14.29 8.94 14.82
N LEU A 220 15.29 8.20 15.34
CA LEU A 220 15.37 6.75 15.13
C LEU A 220 14.20 6.01 15.79
N GLN A 221 13.73 6.43 16.97
CA GLN A 221 12.53 5.90 17.60
C GLN A 221 11.27 6.17 16.76
N LEU A 222 11.16 7.32 16.11
CA LEU A 222 10.08 7.61 15.16
C LEU A 222 10.15 6.67 13.97
N LEU A 223 11.33 6.47 13.37
CA LEU A 223 11.53 5.52 12.28
C LEU A 223 11.27 4.06 12.69
N GLU A 224 11.55 3.70 13.95
CA GLU A 224 11.23 2.40 14.52
C GLU A 224 9.71 2.19 14.65
N SER A 225 8.96 3.21 15.11
CA SER A 225 7.51 3.16 15.16
C SER A 225 6.86 2.99 13.79
N LYS A 226 7.61 3.23 12.72
CA LYS A 226 7.23 3.03 11.31
C LYS A 226 7.77 1.73 10.72
N GLY A 227 8.48 0.92 11.48
CA GLY A 227 9.06 -0.35 11.02
C GLY A 227 10.28 -0.21 10.10
N CYS A 228 10.85 1.00 9.96
CA CYS A 228 12.01 1.23 9.10
C CYS A 228 13.33 0.79 9.74
N VAL A 229 13.41 0.85 11.04
CA VAL A 229 14.58 0.45 11.84
C VAL A 229 14.14 -0.33 13.07
N SER A 230 15.04 -1.08 13.65
CA SER A 230 14.89 -1.70 14.98
C SER A 230 16.09 -1.41 15.84
N HIS A 231 15.99 -1.63 17.15
CA HIS A 231 17.13 -1.52 18.03
C HIS A 231 17.28 -2.72 18.95
N ARG A 232 18.51 -2.94 19.45
CA ARG A 232 18.82 -3.89 20.51
C ARG A 232 19.56 -3.18 21.66
N GLY A 233 19.38 -3.71 22.87
CA GLY A 233 19.97 -3.15 24.09
C GLY A 233 19.20 -1.94 24.62
N GLU A 234 19.30 -1.72 25.93
CA GLU A 234 18.65 -0.58 26.58
C GLU A 234 19.52 0.68 26.53
N LYS A 235 20.83 0.53 26.81
CA LYS A 235 21.81 1.63 26.75
C LYS A 235 23.24 1.04 26.62
N PRO A 236 23.99 1.36 25.56
CA PRO A 236 23.53 2.11 24.38
C PRO A 236 22.59 1.31 23.47
N GLN A 237 21.62 1.99 22.86
CA GLN A 237 20.77 1.39 21.83
C GLN A 237 21.57 1.24 20.53
N VAL A 238 21.64 0.02 20.02
CA VAL A 238 22.28 -0.28 18.73
C VAL A 238 21.20 -0.43 17.68
N TRP A 239 21.20 0.45 16.70
CA TRP A 239 20.20 0.56 15.66
C TRP A 239 20.57 -0.24 14.42
N LYS A 240 19.56 -0.81 13.77
CA LYS A 240 19.67 -1.62 12.57
C LYS A 240 18.58 -1.25 11.57
N LEU A 241 18.93 -1.31 10.28
CA LEU A 241 17.97 -1.10 9.20
C LEU A 241 17.11 -2.34 9.02
N GLU A 242 15.79 -2.14 8.98
CA GLU A 242 14.84 -3.17 8.65
C GLU A 242 14.54 -3.20 7.13
N PRO A 243 13.98 -4.31 6.58
CA PRO A 243 13.69 -4.41 5.15
C PRO A 243 12.90 -3.24 4.58
N LEU A 244 11.97 -2.69 5.36
CA LEU A 244 11.16 -1.55 4.98
C LEU A 244 11.99 -0.27 4.86
N GLY A 245 12.95 -0.04 5.76
CA GLY A 245 13.90 1.07 5.66
C GLY A 245 14.80 0.96 4.43
N LYS A 246 15.25 -0.25 4.08
CA LYS A 246 16.01 -0.51 2.85
C LYS A 246 15.19 -0.24 1.59
N PHE A 247 13.92 -0.64 1.60
CA PHE A 247 12.99 -0.35 0.51
C PHE A 247 12.79 1.15 0.31
N ILE A 248 12.60 1.92 1.40
CA ILE A 248 12.49 3.39 1.33
C ILE A 248 13.77 4.00 0.74
N LEU A 249 14.94 3.53 1.14
CA LEU A 249 16.21 4.02 0.58
C LEU A 249 16.32 3.72 -0.92
N SER A 250 15.90 2.54 -1.38
CA SER A 250 15.92 2.24 -2.81
C SER A 250 14.99 3.15 -3.63
N MET A 251 13.86 3.58 -3.05
CA MET A 251 12.92 4.49 -3.74
C MET A 251 13.40 5.94 -3.79
N TYR A 252 14.13 6.39 -2.78
CA TYR A 252 14.44 7.81 -2.61
C TYR A 252 15.94 8.10 -2.57
N GLY A 253 16.80 7.08 -2.50
CA GLY A 253 18.25 7.21 -2.36
C GLY A 253 19.04 7.31 -3.67
N GLU A 254 18.48 6.87 -4.80
CA GLU A 254 19.20 6.72 -6.06
C GLU A 254 19.41 8.02 -6.88
N ASN A 255 18.77 9.12 -6.50
CA ASN A 255 18.89 10.39 -7.26
C ASN A 255 20.22 11.14 -7.09
N ARG A 256 21.28 10.54 -6.54
CA ARG A 256 22.55 11.22 -6.27
C ARG A 256 23.83 10.60 -6.88
N ALA A 257 23.74 9.48 -7.59
CA ALA A 257 24.96 8.86 -8.15
C ALA A 257 25.51 9.57 -9.40
N ASP A 258 24.70 10.42 -10.05
CA ASP A 258 25.07 11.01 -11.35
C ASP A 258 25.51 12.49 -11.30
N SER A 259 25.55 13.14 -10.15
CA SER A 259 25.94 14.56 -10.05
C SER A 259 27.42 14.81 -9.70
N ASP A 260 28.18 13.76 -9.34
CA ASP A 260 29.60 13.91 -8.95
C ASP A 260 30.58 13.45 -10.03
N SER A 261 30.13 13.24 -11.28
CA SER A 261 30.97 12.90 -12.43
C SER A 261 30.89 13.94 -13.55
N THR A 262 31.20 15.20 -13.22
CA THR A 262 31.60 16.20 -14.24
C THR A 262 32.61 17.15 -13.64
#